data_05e7236ce3b2fc9d1205cf5143f15f79
#
_entry.id   05e7236ce3b2fc9d1205cf5143f15f79
#
_cell.length_a   1.000
_cell.length_b   1.000
_cell.length_c   1.000
_cell.angle_alpha   90.00
_cell.angle_beta   90.00
_cell.angle_gamma   90.00
#
_symmetry.space_group_name_H-M   'P 1'
#
loop_
_entity.id
_entity.type
_entity.pdbx_description
1 polymer ?
#
loop_
_entity_poly.entity_id
_entity_poly.type
_entity_poly.pdbx_seq_one_letter_code
_entity_poly.pdbx_strand_id
1 'polypeptide(L)'
;FINGAAPWPAHRSATVKMHPGAQACVLALDPHASAAASLQGSTNVAMSNCVIAANSDASDAVSRGGSAQVSAGCVSTVGGTSGLLPPSANLACGAPLEHQYASFDPLADIVPPPYTFCLPVPNGKTYTLSPGTYCDKTLSGNITLNPGVYILRGVTLKPGGNGSLTGHGVTIFLMEGAQIYINANEKVDLSPPTSGPYAGITIFENHGNTSALTLNGGANSVISGFVYAPDAAISFAGNSDMSGQGDCLRLVGLTVQMTGNSSIKTDCTAVFGNREMYAGRLITLVK
;
A
#
# COMPACT_ATOMS: atom_id res chain seq x y z
N PHE A 1 -30.38 -36.36 -52.12
CA PHE A 1 -31.14 -35.48 -51.19
C PHE A 1 -30.88 -35.97 -49.78
N ILE A 2 -30.06 -35.27 -49.01
CA ILE A 2 -29.86 -35.51 -47.57
C ILE A 2 -30.91 -34.68 -46.89
N ASN A 3 -32.02 -35.29 -46.50
CA ASN A 3 -33.05 -34.65 -45.72
C ASN A 3 -32.61 -34.40 -44.32
N GLY A 4 -32.61 -33.13 -43.93
CA GLY A 4 -32.99 -32.60 -42.62
C GLY A 4 -32.44 -33.34 -41.41
N ALA A 5 -31.11 -33.45 -41.25
CA ALA A 5 -30.55 -33.70 -39.94
C ALA A 5 -30.67 -32.40 -39.13
N ALA A 6 -31.50 -32.41 -38.07
CA ALA A 6 -31.54 -31.35 -37.10
C ALA A 6 -30.12 -31.09 -36.59
N PRO A 7 -29.73 -29.81 -36.40
CA PRO A 7 -28.42 -29.52 -35.91
C PRO A 7 -28.24 -30.15 -34.51
N TRP A 8 -27.25 -31.03 -34.39
CA TRP A 8 -26.91 -31.64 -33.12
C TRP A 8 -26.45 -30.51 -32.17
N PRO A 9 -27.10 -30.34 -31.05
CA PRO A 9 -26.62 -29.34 -30.06
C PRO A 9 -25.26 -29.80 -29.54
N ALA A 10 -24.21 -29.19 -30.03
CA ALA A 10 -22.87 -29.39 -29.48
C ALA A 10 -22.73 -28.60 -28.19
N HIS A 11 -22.99 -29.24 -27.07
CA HIS A 11 -22.66 -28.65 -25.77
C HIS A 11 -21.15 -28.74 -25.55
N ARG A 12 -20.49 -27.58 -25.50
CA ARG A 12 -19.11 -27.48 -25.11
C ARG A 12 -19.06 -26.74 -23.78
N SER A 13 -18.46 -27.34 -22.78
CA SER A 13 -18.14 -26.71 -21.52
C SER A 13 -16.64 -26.49 -21.43
N ALA A 14 -16.22 -25.33 -20.98
CA ALA A 14 -14.84 -25.04 -20.64
C ALA A 14 -14.79 -24.68 -19.15
N THR A 15 -13.92 -25.35 -18.42
CA THR A 15 -13.66 -25.00 -17.02
C THR A 15 -12.47 -24.08 -16.96
N VAL A 16 -12.66 -22.93 -16.36
CA VAL A 16 -11.61 -21.94 -16.15
C VAL A 16 -11.22 -21.93 -14.69
N LYS A 17 -9.96 -22.06 -14.41
CA LYS A 17 -9.42 -21.91 -13.07
C LYS A 17 -8.72 -20.54 -12.97
N MET A 18 -9.17 -19.73 -12.03
CA MET A 18 -8.48 -18.47 -11.69
C MET A 18 -7.47 -18.73 -10.60
N HIS A 19 -6.25 -18.24 -10.81
CA HIS A 19 -5.18 -18.25 -9.83
C HIS A 19 -4.86 -16.80 -9.45
N PRO A 20 -4.41 -16.56 -8.19
CA PRO A 20 -3.83 -15.27 -7.86
C PRO A 20 -2.64 -14.99 -8.77
N GLY A 21 -2.42 -13.73 -9.12
CA GLY A 21 -1.26 -13.26 -9.87
C GLY A 21 0.04 -13.33 -9.06
N ALA A 22 1.03 -12.55 -9.45
CA ALA A 22 2.27 -12.42 -8.69
C ALA A 22 2.06 -11.56 -7.43
N GLN A 23 2.85 -11.79 -6.39
CA GLN A 23 2.79 -10.97 -5.17
C GLN A 23 3.06 -9.50 -5.48
N ALA A 24 2.22 -8.62 -4.97
CA ALA A 24 2.35 -7.18 -5.11
C ALA A 24 2.85 -6.53 -3.81
N CYS A 25 3.57 -5.42 -3.95
CA CYS A 25 3.99 -4.56 -2.85
C CYS A 25 3.34 -3.18 -2.90
N VAL A 26 2.94 -2.75 -4.09
CA VAL A 26 2.22 -1.51 -4.31
C VAL A 26 0.98 -1.81 -5.13
N LEU A 27 -0.16 -1.29 -4.69
CA LEU A 27 -1.42 -1.36 -5.41
C LEU A 27 -2.14 -0.01 -5.34
N ALA A 28 -2.33 0.61 -6.51
CA ALA A 28 -3.20 1.77 -6.68
C ALA A 28 -4.59 1.29 -7.11
N LEU A 29 -5.60 1.66 -6.34
CA LEU A 29 -6.98 1.16 -6.49
C LEU A 29 -7.83 2.02 -7.44
N ASP A 30 -7.46 3.28 -7.68
CA ASP A 30 -8.24 4.18 -8.54
C ASP A 30 -8.41 3.58 -9.93
N PRO A 31 -9.66 3.44 -10.44
CA PRO A 31 -9.91 2.80 -11.71
C PRO A 31 -9.59 3.69 -12.94
N HIS A 32 -9.39 5.00 -12.75
CA HIS A 32 -9.30 5.94 -13.86
C HIS A 32 -8.17 6.97 -13.75
N ALA A 33 -7.50 7.07 -12.61
CA ALA A 33 -6.49 8.10 -12.40
C ALA A 33 -5.30 7.93 -13.35
N SER A 34 -4.91 9.01 -14.04
CA SER A 34 -3.59 9.15 -14.64
C SER A 34 -2.54 9.06 -13.53
N ALA A 35 -1.44 8.38 -13.79
CA ALA A 35 -0.37 8.19 -12.82
C ALA A 35 -0.86 7.65 -11.44
N ALA A 36 -1.83 6.74 -11.44
CA ALA A 36 -2.37 6.14 -10.23
C ALA A 36 -1.27 5.58 -9.32
N ALA A 37 -0.25 4.96 -9.89
CA ALA A 37 1.02 4.69 -9.23
C ALA A 37 2.12 5.48 -9.93
N SER A 38 2.80 6.40 -9.21
CA SER A 38 3.80 7.28 -9.80
C SER A 38 5.13 7.27 -9.07
N LEU A 39 6.22 7.27 -9.84
CA LEU A 39 7.60 7.24 -9.39
C LEU A 39 8.33 8.45 -10.02
N GLN A 40 8.56 9.49 -9.23
CA GLN A 40 9.00 10.78 -9.73
C GLN A 40 10.28 11.27 -9.03
N GLY A 41 10.98 12.20 -9.68
CA GLY A 41 12.19 12.81 -9.14
C GLY A 41 13.39 11.89 -9.24
N SER A 42 14.17 11.71 -8.16
CA SER A 42 15.35 10.83 -8.07
C SER A 42 15.09 9.59 -7.21
N THR A 43 13.83 9.16 -7.12
CA THR A 43 13.41 7.98 -6.38
C THR A 43 14.15 6.73 -6.85
N ASN A 44 14.60 5.90 -5.92
CA ASN A 44 15.17 4.59 -6.20
C ASN A 44 14.29 3.51 -5.58
N VAL A 45 13.61 2.76 -6.43
CA VAL A 45 12.71 1.69 -6.02
C VAL A 45 13.34 0.34 -6.30
N ALA A 46 13.55 -0.47 -5.27
CA ALA A 46 14.08 -1.81 -5.36
C ALA A 46 13.12 -2.83 -4.73
N MET A 47 12.26 -3.41 -5.56
CA MET A 47 11.22 -4.37 -5.18
C MET A 47 11.35 -5.65 -6.00
N SER A 48 12.53 -6.30 -5.95
CA SER A 48 12.91 -7.38 -6.88
C SER A 48 11.97 -8.60 -6.85
N ASN A 49 11.28 -8.83 -5.74
CA ASN A 49 10.43 -10.01 -5.56
C ASN A 49 8.92 -9.69 -5.62
N CYS A 50 8.54 -8.46 -5.96
CA CYS A 50 7.14 -8.10 -6.00
C CYS A 50 6.76 -7.13 -7.12
N VAL A 51 5.47 -6.97 -7.30
CA VAL A 51 4.85 -6.24 -8.40
C VAL A 51 4.37 -4.86 -7.92
N ILE A 52 4.54 -3.86 -8.76
CA ILE A 52 3.86 -2.58 -8.67
C ILE A 52 2.59 -2.68 -9.52
N ALA A 53 1.41 -2.57 -8.91
CA ALA A 53 0.13 -2.73 -9.59
C ALA A 53 -0.71 -1.47 -9.57
N ALA A 54 -1.50 -1.25 -10.64
CA ALA A 54 -2.51 -0.21 -10.72
C ALA A 54 -3.79 -0.71 -11.40
N ASN A 55 -4.93 -0.39 -10.80
CA ASN A 55 -6.24 -0.72 -11.33
C ASN A 55 -6.77 0.30 -12.35
N SER A 56 -6.06 1.39 -12.57
CA SER A 56 -6.45 2.45 -13.50
C SER A 56 -6.37 2.00 -14.95
N ASP A 57 -7.37 2.36 -15.74
CA ASP A 57 -7.46 2.18 -17.18
C ASP A 57 -6.77 3.29 -18.00
N ALA A 58 -6.20 4.31 -17.33
CA ALA A 58 -5.46 5.37 -17.98
C ALA A 58 -4.25 4.83 -18.75
N SER A 59 -3.90 5.48 -19.86
CA SER A 59 -2.76 5.08 -20.69
C SER A 59 -1.39 5.21 -19.99
N ASP A 60 -1.33 5.88 -18.85
CA ASP A 60 -0.18 6.11 -18.00
C ASP A 60 -0.45 5.72 -16.53
N ALA A 61 -1.32 4.74 -16.30
CA ALA A 61 -1.74 4.28 -14.97
C ALA A 61 -0.58 4.05 -14.01
N VAL A 62 0.55 3.51 -14.50
CA VAL A 62 1.82 3.52 -13.79
C VAL A 62 2.80 4.39 -14.54
N SER A 63 3.27 5.46 -13.90
CA SER A 63 4.16 6.43 -14.52
C SER A 63 5.50 6.55 -13.81
N ARG A 64 6.54 6.74 -14.58
CA ARG A 64 7.88 7.04 -14.10
C ARG A 64 8.39 8.31 -14.76
N GLY A 65 8.90 9.25 -13.98
CA GLY A 65 9.47 10.51 -14.48
C GLY A 65 10.74 10.93 -13.78
N GLY A 66 11.39 11.95 -14.33
CA GLY A 66 12.66 12.45 -13.81
C GLY A 66 13.79 11.41 -13.94
N SER A 67 14.66 11.36 -12.95
CA SER A 67 15.77 10.40 -12.83
C SER A 67 15.46 9.17 -11.98
N ALA A 68 14.19 8.91 -11.69
CA ALA A 68 13.77 7.74 -10.90
C ALA A 68 14.28 6.44 -11.51
N GLN A 69 14.75 5.53 -10.68
CA GLN A 69 15.19 4.19 -11.06
C GLN A 69 14.25 3.15 -10.45
N VAL A 70 13.84 2.18 -11.23
CA VAL A 70 12.89 1.15 -10.82
C VAL A 70 13.50 -0.23 -11.04
N SER A 71 13.62 -1.02 -9.99
CA SER A 71 13.92 -2.43 -10.07
C SER A 71 12.83 -3.19 -9.37
N ALA A 72 12.01 -3.93 -10.09
CA ALA A 72 10.86 -4.64 -9.56
C ALA A 72 10.72 -6.04 -10.17
N GLY A 73 9.96 -6.90 -9.48
CA GLY A 73 9.56 -8.19 -10.06
C GLY A 73 8.80 -7.98 -11.36
N CYS A 74 7.80 -7.11 -11.32
CA CYS A 74 7.04 -6.68 -12.51
C CYS A 74 6.28 -5.38 -12.24
N VAL A 75 5.74 -4.78 -13.30
CA VAL A 75 4.68 -3.79 -13.25
C VAL A 75 3.45 -4.39 -13.92
N SER A 76 2.27 -4.27 -13.29
CA SER A 76 1.00 -4.81 -13.83
C SER A 76 -0.10 -3.74 -13.74
N THR A 77 -0.77 -3.45 -14.84
CA THR A 77 -1.78 -2.40 -14.89
C THR A 77 -2.95 -2.77 -15.80
N VAL A 78 -4.13 -2.24 -15.49
CA VAL A 78 -5.32 -2.37 -16.35
C VAL A 78 -5.16 -1.52 -17.60
N GLY A 79 -4.66 -0.30 -17.46
CA GLY A 79 -4.33 0.59 -18.57
C GLY A 79 -2.92 0.40 -19.09
N GLY A 80 -2.24 1.50 -19.35
CA GLY A 80 -0.88 1.53 -19.86
C GLY A 80 0.16 2.03 -18.85
N THR A 81 1.40 2.16 -19.31
CA THR A 81 2.53 2.64 -18.54
C THR A 81 3.27 3.76 -19.24
N SER A 82 3.98 4.61 -18.50
CA SER A 82 4.79 5.69 -19.04
C SER A 82 6.17 5.73 -18.40
N GLY A 83 7.22 5.83 -19.23
CA GLY A 83 8.61 6.00 -18.78
C GLY A 83 9.27 4.74 -18.19
N LEU A 84 8.66 3.58 -18.28
CA LEU A 84 9.15 2.31 -17.69
C LEU A 84 9.91 1.46 -18.71
N LEU A 85 10.92 2.04 -19.32
CA LEU A 85 11.79 1.36 -20.29
C LEU A 85 13.24 1.31 -19.78
N PRO A 86 14.04 0.30 -20.19
CA PRO A 86 15.47 0.28 -19.92
C PRO A 86 16.19 1.53 -20.48
N PRO A 87 17.23 2.06 -19.81
CA PRO A 87 17.83 1.53 -18.58
C PRO A 87 17.18 1.98 -17.28
N SER A 88 16.13 2.78 -17.32
CA SER A 88 15.51 3.40 -16.13
C SER A 88 14.60 2.45 -15.38
N ALA A 89 14.12 1.39 -16.02
CA ALA A 89 13.35 0.33 -15.38
C ALA A 89 13.98 -1.02 -15.70
N ASN A 90 14.26 -1.78 -14.64
CA ASN A 90 14.72 -3.16 -14.70
C ASN A 90 13.64 -4.05 -14.06
N LEU A 91 12.87 -4.72 -14.90
CA LEU A 91 11.77 -5.58 -14.49
C LEU A 91 12.15 -7.03 -14.71
N ALA A 92 12.02 -7.88 -13.67
CA ALA A 92 12.33 -9.30 -13.80
C ALA A 92 11.41 -10.02 -14.81
N CYS A 93 10.21 -9.51 -15.04
CA CYS A 93 9.31 -9.98 -16.10
C CYS A 93 9.66 -9.47 -17.51
N GLY A 94 10.73 -8.67 -17.66
CA GLY A 94 11.22 -8.14 -18.94
C GLY A 94 10.56 -6.82 -19.35
N ALA A 95 9.24 -6.72 -19.34
CA ALA A 95 8.48 -5.53 -19.70
C ALA A 95 7.23 -5.39 -18.83
N PRO A 96 6.65 -4.17 -18.69
CA PRO A 96 5.37 -4.00 -18.01
C PRO A 96 4.26 -4.87 -18.62
N LEU A 97 3.42 -5.41 -17.77
CA LEU A 97 2.21 -6.14 -18.16
C LEU A 97 1.05 -5.15 -18.17
N GLU A 98 0.72 -4.66 -19.35
CA GLU A 98 -0.39 -3.75 -19.59
C GLU A 98 -1.68 -4.51 -19.92
N HIS A 99 -2.83 -3.85 -19.82
CA HIS A 99 -4.16 -4.41 -20.12
C HIS A 99 -4.48 -5.69 -19.36
N GLN A 100 -4.06 -5.74 -18.11
CA GLN A 100 -4.33 -6.83 -17.20
C GLN A 100 -5.67 -6.65 -16.49
N TYR A 101 -6.18 -7.71 -15.87
CA TYR A 101 -7.34 -7.60 -14.98
C TYR A 101 -6.99 -6.80 -13.72
N ALA A 102 -7.97 -6.04 -13.23
CA ALA A 102 -7.84 -5.33 -11.97
C ALA A 102 -7.53 -6.30 -10.81
N SER A 103 -6.64 -5.85 -9.94
CA SER A 103 -6.31 -6.54 -8.70
C SER A 103 -7.43 -6.38 -7.68
N PHE A 104 -7.65 -7.40 -6.85
CA PHE A 104 -8.57 -7.27 -5.72
C PHE A 104 -7.97 -6.40 -4.64
N ASP A 105 -8.81 -5.66 -3.96
CA ASP A 105 -8.43 -5.00 -2.72
C ASP A 105 -8.20 -6.05 -1.62
N PRO A 106 -6.97 -6.17 -1.10
CA PRO A 106 -6.61 -7.23 -0.15
C PRO A 106 -7.20 -7.03 1.25
N LEU A 107 -7.68 -5.83 1.56
CA LEU A 107 -8.17 -5.47 2.88
C LEU A 107 -9.62 -4.97 2.89
N ALA A 108 -10.36 -5.13 1.78
CA ALA A 108 -11.75 -4.69 1.65
C ALA A 108 -12.68 -5.28 2.75
N ASP A 109 -12.38 -6.48 3.23
CA ASP A 109 -13.19 -7.18 4.23
C ASP A 109 -12.80 -6.84 5.69
N ILE A 110 -11.80 -5.96 5.90
CA ILE A 110 -11.37 -5.58 7.23
C ILE A 110 -12.36 -4.60 7.84
N VAL A 111 -12.90 -4.99 8.97
CA VAL A 111 -13.80 -4.15 9.77
C VAL A 111 -12.99 -3.54 10.92
N PRO A 112 -12.93 -2.20 11.01
CA PRO A 112 -12.36 -1.54 12.17
C PRO A 112 -13.06 -1.97 13.47
N PRO A 113 -12.35 -2.04 14.60
CA PRO A 113 -12.98 -2.38 15.86
C PRO A 113 -13.96 -1.28 16.30
N PRO A 114 -15.00 -1.63 17.06
CA PRO A 114 -15.89 -0.63 17.62
C PRO A 114 -15.10 0.29 18.56
N TYR A 115 -15.38 1.58 18.45
CA TYR A 115 -14.76 2.58 19.34
C TYR A 115 -15.75 3.02 20.39
N THR A 116 -15.22 3.39 21.57
CA THR A 116 -16.00 3.82 22.72
C THR A 116 -15.72 5.29 23.05
N PHE A 117 -15.18 5.55 24.21
CA PHE A 117 -14.83 6.90 24.65
C PHE A 117 -13.40 7.26 24.21
N CYS A 118 -13.14 8.56 24.06
CA CYS A 118 -11.83 9.08 23.71
C CYS A 118 -10.91 9.11 24.94
N LEU A 119 -9.74 8.54 24.80
CA LEU A 119 -8.70 8.60 25.83
C LEU A 119 -8.03 9.97 25.87
N PRO A 120 -7.61 10.45 27.06
CA PRO A 120 -6.84 11.66 27.17
C PRO A 120 -5.43 11.45 26.58
N VAL A 121 -4.93 12.50 25.93
CA VAL A 121 -3.53 12.54 25.47
C VAL A 121 -2.68 13.13 26.61
N PRO A 122 -1.56 12.48 26.99
CA PRO A 122 -0.65 13.04 27.98
C PRO A 122 -0.10 14.43 27.57
N ASN A 123 0.15 15.28 28.55
CA ASN A 123 0.79 16.57 28.31
C ASN A 123 2.28 16.40 28.08
N GLY A 124 2.87 17.25 27.24
CA GLY A 124 4.32 17.29 27.00
C GLY A 124 4.70 16.99 25.55
N LYS A 125 6.01 17.00 25.29
CA LYS A 125 6.58 16.74 23.96
C LYS A 125 7.05 15.30 23.78
N THR A 126 7.05 14.51 24.83
CA THR A 126 7.44 13.10 24.83
C THR A 126 6.45 12.33 25.69
N TYR A 127 5.77 11.39 25.10
CA TYR A 127 4.76 10.60 25.80
C TYR A 127 4.52 9.23 25.16
N THR A 128 3.98 8.33 25.95
CA THR A 128 3.57 7.01 25.51
C THR A 128 2.04 6.92 25.51
N LEU A 129 1.49 6.40 24.44
CA LEU A 129 0.05 6.12 24.32
C LEU A 129 -0.23 4.64 24.58
N SER A 130 -1.33 4.36 25.25
CA SER A 130 -1.89 3.03 25.37
C SER A 130 -2.88 2.77 24.24
N PRO A 131 -3.10 1.50 23.85
CA PRO A 131 -4.12 1.14 22.86
C PRO A 131 -5.49 1.70 23.25
N GLY A 132 -6.25 2.18 22.26
CA GLY A 132 -7.58 2.77 22.45
C GLY A 132 -7.93 3.85 21.46
N THR A 133 -8.99 4.60 21.74
CA THR A 133 -9.52 5.66 20.85
C THR A 133 -9.01 7.03 21.28
N TYR A 134 -8.54 7.81 20.31
CA TYR A 134 -8.12 9.22 20.48
C TYR A 134 -8.88 10.08 19.48
N CYS A 135 -9.30 11.28 19.90
CA CYS A 135 -10.24 12.11 19.13
C CYS A 135 -9.78 13.57 19.03
N ASP A 136 -10.06 14.19 17.87
CA ASP A 136 -10.10 15.64 17.62
C ASP A 136 -8.87 16.42 18.16
N LYS A 137 -7.68 15.89 17.96
CA LYS A 137 -6.44 16.50 18.42
C LYS A 137 -5.32 16.36 17.42
N THR A 138 -4.29 17.18 17.56
CA THR A 138 -3.01 16.95 16.94
C THR A 138 -2.12 16.22 17.93
N LEU A 139 -1.63 15.04 17.53
CA LEU A 139 -0.60 14.30 18.25
C LEU A 139 0.76 14.70 17.70
N SER A 140 1.59 15.30 18.54
CA SER A 140 2.90 15.84 18.15
C SER A 140 3.99 15.60 19.18
N GLY A 141 5.24 15.62 18.75
CA GLY A 141 6.42 15.38 19.60
C GLY A 141 7.00 13.98 19.40
N ASN A 142 7.60 13.44 20.47
CA ASN A 142 8.12 12.08 20.47
C ASN A 142 7.04 11.15 21.02
N ILE A 143 6.46 10.36 20.15
CA ILE A 143 5.29 9.53 20.43
C ILE A 143 5.72 8.07 20.42
N THR A 144 5.49 7.37 21.52
CA THR A 144 5.66 5.94 21.61
C THR A 144 4.28 5.28 21.75
N LEU A 145 4.03 4.26 20.94
CA LEU A 145 2.80 3.47 20.98
C LEU A 145 3.11 2.12 21.62
N ASN A 146 2.41 1.79 22.71
CA ASN A 146 2.44 0.43 23.24
C ASN A 146 1.81 -0.56 22.24
N PRO A 147 2.19 -1.84 22.22
CA PRO A 147 1.59 -2.83 21.35
C PRO A 147 0.06 -2.87 21.47
N GLY A 148 -0.66 -2.90 20.35
CA GLY A 148 -2.12 -2.98 20.31
C GLY A 148 -2.78 -2.12 19.22
N VAL A 149 -4.07 -1.89 19.38
CA VAL A 149 -4.92 -1.23 18.39
C VAL A 149 -5.24 0.20 18.81
N TYR A 150 -5.04 1.12 17.87
CA TYR A 150 -5.32 2.56 18.02
C TYR A 150 -6.40 2.97 17.02
N ILE A 151 -7.38 3.72 17.49
CA ILE A 151 -8.43 4.31 16.65
C ILE A 151 -8.28 5.83 16.76
N LEU A 152 -7.89 6.46 15.67
CA LEU A 152 -7.73 7.91 15.58
C LEU A 152 -8.95 8.49 14.85
N ARG A 153 -9.72 9.35 15.52
CA ARG A 153 -10.93 9.99 14.97
C ARG A 153 -10.70 11.49 14.87
N GLY A 154 -10.72 12.04 13.66
CA GLY A 154 -10.43 13.47 13.46
C GLY A 154 -9.04 13.89 13.94
N VAL A 155 -8.13 12.97 14.15
CA VAL A 155 -6.78 13.22 14.70
C VAL A 155 -5.80 13.48 13.58
N THR A 156 -4.98 14.52 13.75
CA THR A 156 -3.76 14.69 12.94
C THR A 156 -2.57 14.14 13.71
N LEU A 157 -2.02 13.03 13.25
CA LEU A 157 -0.78 12.46 13.78
C LEU A 157 0.41 13.06 13.03
N LYS A 158 1.07 14.02 13.68
CA LYS A 158 2.16 14.79 13.10
C LYS A 158 3.24 15.01 14.16
N PRO A 159 4.29 14.17 14.22
CA PRO A 159 5.36 14.32 15.21
C PRO A 159 5.95 15.73 15.26
N GLY A 160 6.17 16.37 14.11
CA GLY A 160 6.58 17.76 13.98
C GLY A 160 8.05 18.02 14.37
N GLY A 161 8.69 18.93 13.69
CA GLY A 161 10.09 19.26 13.91
C GLY A 161 11.03 18.06 13.74
N ASN A 162 11.75 17.69 14.80
CA ASN A 162 12.58 16.49 14.88
C ASN A 162 11.92 15.41 15.74
N GLY A 163 10.60 15.34 15.74
CA GLY A 163 9.82 14.39 16.53
C GLY A 163 9.94 12.96 16.01
N SER A 164 9.42 12.02 16.78
CA SER A 164 9.44 10.60 16.44
C SER A 164 8.10 9.92 16.68
N LEU A 165 7.86 8.88 15.91
CA LEU A 165 6.73 7.96 16.09
C LEU A 165 7.25 6.54 16.12
N THR A 166 7.17 5.89 17.27
CA THR A 166 7.67 4.53 17.46
C THR A 166 6.55 3.64 17.98
N GLY A 167 6.40 2.44 17.40
CA GLY A 167 5.42 1.46 17.85
C GLY A 167 5.61 0.11 17.18
N HIS A 168 5.75 -0.95 17.98
CA HIS A 168 5.89 -2.31 17.48
C HIS A 168 4.68 -3.16 17.90
N GLY A 169 4.19 -3.98 16.98
CA GLY A 169 2.95 -4.73 17.19
C GLY A 169 1.72 -3.83 17.25
N VAL A 170 1.68 -2.77 16.43
CA VAL A 170 0.61 -1.77 16.45
C VAL A 170 -0.20 -1.78 15.16
N THR A 171 -1.53 -1.57 15.30
CA THR A 171 -2.41 -1.23 14.18
C THR A 171 -3.09 0.10 14.46
N ILE A 172 -2.95 1.05 13.53
CA ILE A 172 -3.50 2.40 13.63
C ILE A 172 -4.64 2.53 12.63
N PHE A 173 -5.88 2.65 13.12
CA PHE A 173 -7.06 2.95 12.32
C PHE A 173 -7.28 4.46 12.23
N LEU A 174 -7.43 4.98 11.01
CA LEU A 174 -7.69 6.39 10.72
C LEU A 174 -9.16 6.55 10.31
N MET A 175 -9.93 7.23 11.15
CA MET A 175 -11.36 7.41 11.03
C MET A 175 -11.71 8.90 10.96
N GLU A 176 -12.81 9.24 10.28
CA GLU A 176 -13.44 10.55 10.37
C GLU A 176 -12.49 11.71 10.10
N GLY A 177 -11.74 11.65 9.00
CA GLY A 177 -10.79 12.69 8.61
C GLY A 177 -9.45 12.66 9.38
N ALA A 178 -9.19 11.59 10.15
CA ALA A 178 -7.87 11.39 10.74
C ALA A 178 -6.81 11.20 9.67
N GLN A 179 -5.63 11.73 9.90
CA GLN A 179 -4.52 11.70 8.93
C GLN A 179 -3.17 11.51 9.62
N ILE A 180 -2.24 10.97 8.88
CA ILE A 180 -0.82 10.89 9.25
C ILE A 180 -0.03 11.81 8.34
N TYR A 181 0.73 12.71 8.95
CA TYR A 181 1.59 13.64 8.24
C TYR A 181 3.00 13.61 8.83
N ILE A 182 3.91 12.94 8.17
CA ILE A 182 5.30 12.76 8.58
C ILE A 182 6.20 13.51 7.63
N ASN A 183 7.03 14.41 8.16
CA ASN A 183 7.99 15.21 7.41
C ASN A 183 9.38 14.56 7.38
N ALA A 184 10.22 15.02 6.45
CA ALA A 184 11.54 14.48 6.17
C ALA A 184 12.55 14.46 7.35
N ASN A 185 12.33 15.25 8.40
CA ASN A 185 13.20 15.28 9.59
C ASN A 185 12.67 14.45 10.77
N GLU A 186 11.53 13.80 10.59
CA GLU A 186 10.89 13.00 11.61
C GLU A 186 11.32 11.53 11.49
N LYS A 187 11.50 10.87 12.63
CA LYS A 187 11.85 9.46 12.67
C LYS A 187 10.59 8.62 12.90
N VAL A 188 10.40 7.64 12.07
CA VAL A 188 9.30 6.67 12.21
C VAL A 188 9.85 5.25 12.34
N ASP A 189 9.31 4.48 13.28
CA ASP A 189 9.66 3.09 13.47
C ASP A 189 8.39 2.33 13.88
N LEU A 190 7.71 1.78 12.88
CA LEU A 190 6.41 1.12 13.04
C LEU A 190 6.43 -0.29 12.47
N SER A 191 5.92 -1.24 13.26
CA SER A 191 5.66 -2.60 12.79
C SER A 191 4.30 -3.13 13.23
N PRO A 192 3.67 -4.00 12.42
CA PRO A 192 2.35 -4.52 12.69
C PRO A 192 2.38 -5.63 13.75
N PRO A 193 1.21 -6.01 14.31
CA PRO A 193 1.08 -7.24 15.06
C PRO A 193 1.33 -8.46 14.14
N THR A 194 1.94 -9.50 14.70
CA THR A 194 2.23 -10.76 13.99
C THR A 194 1.10 -11.79 14.10
N SER A 195 0.10 -11.52 14.93
CA SER A 195 -1.03 -12.41 15.18
C SER A 195 -2.32 -11.62 15.47
N GLY A 196 -3.45 -12.30 15.47
CA GLY A 196 -4.76 -11.70 15.70
C GLY A 196 -5.43 -11.16 14.42
N PRO A 197 -6.62 -10.51 14.55
CA PRO A 197 -7.44 -10.11 13.40
C PRO A 197 -6.79 -9.06 12.51
N TYR A 198 -5.87 -8.28 13.05
CA TYR A 198 -5.17 -7.20 12.33
C TYR A 198 -3.69 -7.52 12.09
N ALA A 199 -3.31 -8.80 12.19
CA ALA A 199 -1.94 -9.20 11.90
C ALA A 199 -1.49 -8.72 10.52
N GLY A 200 -0.29 -8.14 10.44
CA GLY A 200 0.26 -7.58 9.21
C GLY A 200 -0.20 -6.18 8.84
N ILE A 201 -1.16 -5.57 9.56
CA ILE A 201 -1.69 -4.24 9.25
C ILE A 201 -1.12 -3.21 10.23
N THR A 202 -0.37 -2.25 9.72
CA THR A 202 0.24 -1.18 10.53
C THR A 202 -0.63 0.07 10.52
N ILE A 203 -1.04 0.51 9.33
CA ILE A 203 -1.90 1.69 9.15
C ILE A 203 -3.09 1.27 8.29
N PHE A 204 -4.29 1.57 8.78
CA PHE A 204 -5.53 1.29 8.07
C PHE A 204 -6.41 2.53 8.08
N GLU A 205 -6.57 3.14 6.94
CA GLU A 205 -7.52 4.23 6.74
C GLU A 205 -8.88 3.65 6.36
N ASN A 206 -9.91 4.05 7.10
CA ASN A 206 -11.25 3.55 6.88
C ASN A 206 -11.85 4.10 5.59
N HIS A 207 -12.69 3.30 4.95
CA HIS A 207 -13.45 3.77 3.78
C HIS A 207 -14.21 5.04 4.08
N GLY A 208 -14.25 5.95 3.10
CA GLY A 208 -14.83 7.28 3.23
C GLY A 208 -13.91 8.33 3.87
N ASN A 209 -12.77 7.95 4.42
CA ASN A 209 -11.73 8.91 4.79
C ASN A 209 -10.86 9.20 3.55
N THR A 210 -10.82 10.45 3.12
CA THR A 210 -10.09 10.89 1.92
C THR A 210 -8.87 11.73 2.26
N SER A 211 -8.43 11.69 3.53
CA SER A 211 -7.30 12.48 4.01
C SER A 211 -5.98 11.86 3.57
N ALA A 212 -5.23 12.52 2.72
CA ALA A 212 -3.98 11.95 2.19
C ALA A 212 -2.99 11.57 3.30
N LEU A 213 -2.37 10.41 3.15
CA LEU A 213 -1.26 9.96 4.00
C LEU A 213 0.05 10.51 3.44
N THR A 214 0.76 11.29 4.25
CA THR A 214 2.10 11.80 3.92
C THR A 214 3.13 11.09 4.78
N LEU A 215 3.99 10.30 4.15
CA LEU A 215 4.99 9.48 4.79
C LEU A 215 6.39 9.85 4.30
N ASN A 216 6.89 11.00 4.74
CA ASN A 216 8.20 11.55 4.34
C ASN A 216 9.25 11.38 5.44
N GLY A 217 9.36 10.21 6.01
CA GLY A 217 10.29 9.96 7.13
C GLY A 217 11.73 10.36 6.84
N GLY A 218 12.47 10.77 7.88
CA GLY A 218 13.90 11.04 7.84
C GLY A 218 14.73 9.77 7.68
N ALA A 219 16.04 9.92 7.64
CA ALA A 219 16.98 8.80 7.61
C ALA A 219 16.73 7.83 8.79
N ASN A 220 16.78 6.54 8.52
CA ASN A 220 16.48 5.45 9.46
C ASN A 220 15.01 5.35 9.91
N SER A 221 14.08 5.89 9.13
CA SER A 221 12.67 5.57 9.32
C SER A 221 12.34 4.20 8.74
N VAL A 222 11.53 3.43 9.47
CA VAL A 222 11.09 2.08 9.10
C VAL A 222 9.59 1.98 9.27
N ILE A 223 8.89 1.53 8.25
CA ILE A 223 7.49 1.11 8.35
C ILE A 223 7.39 -0.26 7.70
N SER A 224 6.91 -1.25 8.43
CA SER A 224 6.62 -2.58 7.90
C SER A 224 5.13 -2.90 7.97
N GLY A 225 4.69 -3.90 7.19
CA GLY A 225 3.30 -4.29 7.07
C GLY A 225 2.50 -3.50 6.03
N PHE A 226 1.18 -3.62 6.12
CA PHE A 226 0.28 -2.89 5.23
C PHE A 226 0.08 -1.45 5.70
N VAL A 227 0.22 -0.53 4.75
CA VAL A 227 -0.31 0.83 4.80
C VAL A 227 -1.45 0.91 3.79
N TYR A 228 -2.66 1.08 4.29
CA TYR A 228 -3.89 1.00 3.52
C TYR A 228 -4.68 2.29 3.61
N ALA A 229 -5.00 2.88 2.45
CA ALA A 229 -5.77 4.11 2.30
C ALA A 229 -6.61 4.04 1.01
N PRO A 230 -7.72 3.26 1.00
CA PRO A 230 -8.43 2.90 -0.24
C PRO A 230 -9.07 4.09 -0.94
N ASP A 231 -9.44 5.12 -0.19
CA ASP A 231 -10.13 6.31 -0.70
C ASP A 231 -9.23 7.57 -0.64
N ALA A 232 -7.94 7.40 -0.32
CA ALA A 232 -6.99 8.50 -0.21
C ALA A 232 -5.66 8.23 -0.91
N ALA A 233 -4.93 9.30 -1.21
CA ALA A 233 -3.59 9.21 -1.78
C ALA A 233 -2.56 8.88 -0.69
N ILE A 234 -1.64 7.97 -1.00
CA ILE A 234 -0.42 7.76 -0.24
C ILE A 234 0.72 8.51 -0.92
N SER A 235 1.26 9.51 -0.25
CA SER A 235 2.45 10.24 -0.69
C SER A 235 3.67 9.80 0.11
N PHE A 236 4.65 9.32 -0.60
CA PHE A 236 5.91 8.85 -0.08
C PHE A 236 7.04 9.70 -0.67
N ALA A 237 7.66 10.55 0.12
CA ALA A 237 8.66 11.50 -0.37
C ALA A 237 9.80 11.72 0.64
N GLY A 238 10.87 12.38 0.20
CA GLY A 238 11.98 12.78 1.03
C GLY A 238 13.24 11.93 0.85
N ASN A 239 14.14 11.98 1.84
CA ASN A 239 15.40 11.22 1.88
C ASN A 239 15.24 9.95 2.74
N SER A 240 14.03 9.41 2.82
CA SER A 240 13.75 8.26 3.65
C SER A 240 14.25 6.98 2.99
N ASP A 241 15.10 6.26 3.67
CA ASP A 241 15.38 4.85 3.40
C ASP A 241 14.43 4.04 4.30
N MET A 242 13.18 3.90 3.87
CA MET A 242 12.18 3.15 4.64
C MET A 242 12.33 1.63 4.45
N SER A 243 13.54 1.19 4.34
CA SER A 243 13.88 -0.21 4.25
C SER A 243 14.37 -0.72 5.60
N GLY A 244 13.49 -1.30 6.38
CA GLY A 244 13.91 -2.20 7.46
C GLY A 244 14.61 -3.42 6.87
N GLN A 245 15.66 -3.90 7.51
CA GLN A 245 16.26 -5.18 7.14
C GLN A 245 15.23 -6.30 7.40
N GLY A 246 14.77 -6.95 6.33
CA GLY A 246 13.85 -8.09 6.42
C GLY A 246 12.36 -7.73 6.57
N ASP A 247 11.99 -6.47 6.46
CA ASP A 247 10.61 -6.04 6.63
C ASP A 247 9.92 -5.81 5.30
N CYS A 248 8.69 -6.30 5.20
CA CYS A 248 7.84 -6.14 4.03
C CYS A 248 6.92 -4.93 4.22
N LEU A 249 7.09 -3.90 3.40
CA LEU A 249 6.14 -2.81 3.29
C LEU A 249 5.20 -3.07 2.11
N ARG A 250 3.89 -2.99 2.34
CA ARG A 250 2.85 -3.09 1.31
C ARG A 250 1.99 -1.85 1.33
N LEU A 251 1.96 -1.15 0.21
CA LEU A 251 1.20 0.09 0.04
C LEU A 251 -0.06 -0.20 -0.79
N VAL A 252 -1.22 0.07 -0.23
CA VAL A 252 -2.51 0.01 -0.92
C VAL A 252 -3.20 1.35 -0.75
N GLY A 253 -3.33 2.11 -1.81
CA GLY A 253 -3.95 3.44 -1.78
C GLY A 253 -4.87 3.68 -2.96
N LEU A 254 -5.73 4.69 -2.86
CA LEU A 254 -6.47 5.17 -4.04
C LEU A 254 -5.45 5.49 -5.15
N THR A 255 -4.48 6.32 -4.82
CA THR A 255 -3.26 6.53 -5.62
C THR A 255 -2.01 6.39 -4.74
N VAL A 256 -0.88 6.01 -5.34
CA VAL A 256 0.39 5.89 -4.62
C VAL A 256 1.45 6.69 -5.36
N GLN A 257 1.99 7.72 -4.69
CA GLN A 257 3.03 8.58 -5.25
C GLN A 257 4.33 8.45 -4.47
N MET A 258 5.41 8.17 -5.19
CA MET A 258 6.76 8.10 -4.66
C MET A 258 7.60 9.21 -5.30
N THR A 259 8.14 10.13 -4.47
CA THR A 259 8.88 11.30 -4.96
C THR A 259 10.15 11.57 -4.15
N GLY A 260 11.05 12.39 -4.67
CA GLY A 260 12.29 12.79 -3.99
C GLY A 260 13.41 11.75 -4.12
N ASN A 261 14.27 11.65 -3.11
CA ASN A 261 15.38 10.70 -3.02
C ASN A 261 15.02 9.47 -2.16
N SER A 262 13.74 9.10 -2.14
CA SER A 262 13.31 7.95 -1.36
C SER A 262 13.87 6.65 -1.94
N SER A 263 14.40 5.80 -1.07
CA SER A 263 14.75 4.43 -1.40
C SER A 263 13.71 3.51 -0.74
N ILE A 264 13.05 2.69 -1.53
CA ILE A 264 12.13 1.68 -1.04
C ILE A 264 12.71 0.33 -1.44
N LYS A 265 13.22 -0.38 -0.44
CA LYS A 265 13.63 -1.76 -0.58
C LYS A 265 12.62 -2.60 0.18
N THR A 266 11.92 -3.48 -0.50
CA THR A 266 10.98 -4.38 0.15
C THR A 266 11.18 -5.79 -0.36
N ASP A 267 11.30 -6.72 0.56
CA ASP A 267 11.28 -8.14 0.31
C ASP A 267 10.11 -8.74 1.06
N CYS A 268 9.02 -8.94 0.35
CA CYS A 268 7.78 -9.48 0.90
C CYS A 268 7.71 -11.01 0.83
N THR A 269 8.83 -11.69 0.97
CA THR A 269 8.84 -13.16 1.12
C THR A 269 8.26 -13.59 2.47
N ALA A 270 8.34 -12.72 3.48
CA ALA A 270 7.68 -12.94 4.75
C ALA A 270 6.19 -12.57 4.65
N VAL A 271 5.32 -13.52 4.93
CA VAL A 271 3.87 -13.30 4.96
C VAL A 271 3.47 -12.83 6.36
N PHE A 272 2.93 -11.62 6.46
CA PHE A 272 2.37 -11.11 7.71
C PHE A 272 0.96 -11.65 7.90
N GLY A 273 0.75 -12.49 8.91
CA GLY A 273 -0.59 -12.93 9.32
C GLY A 273 -1.42 -13.62 8.23
N ASN A 274 -0.79 -14.33 7.31
CA ASN A 274 -1.42 -14.98 6.13
C ASN A 274 -2.16 -14.01 5.18
N ARG A 275 -1.85 -12.71 5.25
CA ARG A 275 -2.42 -11.73 4.31
C ARG A 275 -1.50 -11.55 3.13
N GLU A 276 -2.03 -11.86 1.97
CA GLU A 276 -1.31 -11.78 0.70
C GLU A 276 -1.97 -10.71 -0.18
N MET A 277 -1.15 -10.04 -0.97
CA MET A 277 -1.59 -9.09 -1.98
C MET A 277 -1.06 -9.54 -3.34
N TYR A 278 -1.96 -9.71 -4.30
CA TYR A 278 -1.61 -10.18 -5.62
C TYR A 278 -1.98 -9.14 -6.69
N ALA A 279 -1.11 -9.00 -7.68
CA ALA A 279 -1.35 -8.20 -8.86
C ALA A 279 -2.06 -9.03 -9.94
N GLY A 280 -3.20 -8.55 -10.41
CA GLY A 280 -3.96 -9.18 -11.49
C GLY A 280 -4.51 -10.58 -11.15
N ARG A 281 -4.88 -11.30 -12.19
CA ARG A 281 -5.39 -12.66 -12.12
C ARG A 281 -4.80 -13.49 -13.25
N LEU A 282 -4.34 -14.67 -12.93
CA LEU A 282 -3.96 -15.65 -13.95
C LEU A 282 -5.16 -16.57 -14.24
N ILE A 283 -5.60 -16.56 -15.48
CA ILE A 283 -6.70 -17.40 -15.96
C ILE A 283 -6.11 -18.57 -16.72
N THR A 284 -6.34 -19.80 -16.24
CA THR A 284 -5.93 -21.00 -16.94
C THR A 284 -7.14 -21.82 -17.36
N LEU A 285 -7.15 -22.26 -18.62
CA LEU A 285 -8.14 -23.20 -19.10
C LEU A 285 -7.78 -24.59 -18.58
N VAL A 286 -8.71 -25.20 -17.86
CA VAL A 286 -8.56 -26.57 -17.36
C VAL A 286 -9.42 -27.46 -18.24
N LYS A 287 -8.81 -28.48 -18.88
CA LYS A 287 -9.53 -29.48 -19.68
C LYS A 287 -10.40 -30.37 -18.81
#